data_13b9f3e06f0ad04c5550db7f901f7300
#
_entry.id   13b9f3e06f0ad04c5550db7f901f7300
#
_cell.length_a   1.000
_cell.length_b   1.000
_cell.length_c   1.000
_cell.angle_alpha   90.00
_cell.angle_beta   90.00
_cell.angle_gamma   90.00
#
_symmetry.space_group_name_H-M   'P 1'
#
loop_
_entity.id
_entity.type
_entity.pdbx_description
1 polymer ?
#
loop_
_entity_poly.entity_id
_entity_poly.type
_entity_poly.pdbx_seq_one_letter_code
_entity_poly.pdbx_strand_id
1 'polypeptide(L)'
;MDHDLVLQAQKGDQRAFETLALRSHARLQRVAVGILRDPHLAEDAVQQALLGIWRDIRGLRDPASFEGWSYRLLVRICYAEAKRRPPWTSDTVVPESRVPIAADEFDAIAHRDQLERAFAKLSVDHRAVVVLHRLRGMPLEQVAEILEVPIGTVKSRLSRAMEGLRAALEADSRRQPVEPVRQEVV
;
A
#
# COMPACT_ATOMS: atom_id res chain seq x y z
N MET A 1 -13.28 -20.37 -0.95
CA MET A 1 -12.04 -20.94 -1.54
C MET A 1 -10.81 -20.78 -0.63
N ASP A 2 -10.55 -19.61 -0.08
CA ASP A 2 -9.41 -19.51 0.85
C ASP A 2 -9.73 -20.08 2.23
N HIS A 3 -11.00 -20.12 2.62
CA HIS A 3 -11.47 -20.70 3.89
C HIS A 3 -11.01 -22.16 4.08
N ASP A 4 -11.18 -22.99 3.06
CA ASP A 4 -10.79 -24.41 3.14
C ASP A 4 -9.26 -24.57 3.21
N LEU A 5 -8.51 -23.73 2.47
CA LEU A 5 -7.06 -23.70 2.55
C LEU A 5 -6.58 -23.28 3.93
N VAL A 6 -7.25 -22.30 4.56
CA VAL A 6 -6.94 -21.88 5.94
C VAL A 6 -7.16 -23.03 6.92
N LEU A 7 -8.29 -23.72 6.83
CA LEU A 7 -8.59 -24.88 7.69
C LEU A 7 -7.58 -26.03 7.53
N GLN A 8 -7.13 -26.28 6.29
CA GLN A 8 -6.11 -27.31 6.03
C GLN A 8 -4.74 -26.88 6.55
N ALA A 9 -4.34 -25.63 6.32
CA ALA A 9 -3.09 -25.08 6.84
C ALA A 9 -3.04 -25.06 8.38
N GLN A 10 -4.18 -24.80 9.05
CA GLN A 10 -4.31 -24.89 10.50
C GLN A 10 -4.07 -26.31 11.03
N LYS A 11 -4.41 -27.34 10.25
CA LYS A 11 -4.14 -28.74 10.56
C LYS A 11 -2.68 -29.15 10.27
N GLY A 12 -1.88 -28.25 9.71
CA GLY A 12 -0.47 -28.47 9.40
C GLY A 12 -0.22 -28.94 7.96
N ASP A 13 -1.21 -28.83 7.07
CA ASP A 13 -1.00 -29.13 5.65
C ASP A 13 -0.13 -28.04 5.01
N GLN A 14 1.12 -28.40 4.71
CA GLN A 14 2.10 -27.51 4.13
C GLN A 14 1.72 -27.07 2.71
N ARG A 15 1.14 -27.96 1.90
CA ARG A 15 0.73 -27.64 0.51
C ARG A 15 -0.42 -26.65 0.47
N ALA A 16 -1.37 -26.81 1.41
CA ALA A 16 -2.46 -25.84 1.58
C ALA A 16 -1.92 -24.47 1.97
N PHE A 17 -0.93 -24.42 2.88
CA PHE A 17 -0.29 -23.17 3.25
C PHE A 17 0.50 -22.55 2.09
N GLU A 18 1.30 -23.31 1.36
CA GLU A 18 2.03 -22.81 0.19
C GLU A 18 1.08 -22.17 -0.84
N THR A 19 -0.05 -22.82 -1.11
CA THR A 19 -1.09 -22.28 -1.99
C THR A 19 -1.68 -20.98 -1.45
N LEU A 20 -1.96 -20.93 -0.15
CA LEU A 20 -2.50 -19.76 0.54
C LEU A 20 -1.50 -18.59 0.53
N ALA A 21 -0.22 -18.88 0.75
CA ALA A 21 0.88 -17.92 0.71
C ALA A 21 1.03 -17.32 -0.70
N LEU A 22 1.06 -18.14 -1.75
CA LEU A 22 1.14 -17.69 -3.13
C LEU A 22 -0.03 -16.78 -3.51
N ARG A 23 -1.26 -17.14 -3.13
CA ARG A 23 -2.44 -16.29 -3.38
C ARG A 23 -2.42 -14.98 -2.60
N SER A 24 -1.85 -15.01 -1.40
CA SER A 24 -1.78 -13.83 -0.53
C SER A 24 -0.66 -12.88 -0.92
N HIS A 25 0.45 -13.38 -1.46
CA HIS A 25 1.68 -12.62 -1.74
C HIS A 25 1.39 -11.34 -2.52
N ALA A 26 0.80 -11.43 -3.70
CA ALA A 26 0.58 -10.26 -4.58
C ALA A 26 -0.31 -9.18 -3.94
N ARG A 27 -1.29 -9.56 -3.12
CA ARG A 27 -2.16 -8.60 -2.43
C ARG A 27 -1.45 -7.95 -1.24
N LEU A 28 -0.66 -8.72 -0.49
CA LEU A 28 0.14 -8.20 0.62
C LEU A 28 1.24 -7.27 0.10
N GLN A 29 1.91 -7.66 -1.00
CA GLN A 29 2.95 -6.87 -1.64
C GLN A 29 2.45 -5.48 -2.08
N ARG A 30 1.27 -5.41 -2.72
CA ARG A 30 0.69 -4.12 -3.12
C ARG A 30 0.42 -3.21 -1.91
N VAL A 31 -0.04 -3.76 -0.79
CA VAL A 31 -0.28 -2.99 0.44
C VAL A 31 1.05 -2.54 1.04
N ALA A 32 2.04 -3.43 1.14
CA ALA A 32 3.35 -3.12 1.70
C ALA A 32 4.07 -2.02 0.89
N VAL A 33 4.11 -2.14 -0.46
CA VAL A 33 4.67 -1.12 -1.36
C VAL A 33 3.96 0.22 -1.18
N GLY A 34 2.62 0.22 -1.10
CA GLY A 34 1.85 1.44 -0.88
C GLY A 34 2.17 2.11 0.46
N ILE A 35 2.41 1.35 1.52
CA ILE A 35 2.71 1.89 2.85
C ILE A 35 4.18 2.33 2.94
N LEU A 36 5.12 1.45 2.55
CA LEU A 36 6.57 1.66 2.74
C LEU A 36 7.21 2.50 1.64
N ARG A 37 6.65 2.47 0.41
CA ARG A 37 7.18 3.14 -0.78
C ARG A 37 8.60 2.69 -1.16
N ASP A 38 8.99 1.54 -0.71
CA ASP A 38 10.26 0.90 -1.02
C ASP A 38 9.98 -0.57 -1.36
N PRO A 39 10.19 -1.00 -2.62
CA PRO A 39 9.89 -2.36 -3.05
C PRO A 39 10.68 -3.43 -2.28
N HIS A 40 11.93 -3.14 -1.91
CA HIS A 40 12.78 -4.08 -1.17
C HIS A 40 12.29 -4.27 0.27
N LEU A 41 12.00 -3.16 0.96
CA LEU A 41 11.41 -3.24 2.30
C LEU A 41 10.02 -3.85 2.28
N ALA A 42 9.25 -3.61 1.23
CA ALA A 42 7.93 -4.21 1.08
C ALA A 42 8.04 -5.74 0.92
N GLU A 43 9.02 -6.21 0.13
CA GLU A 43 9.29 -7.64 -0.04
C GLU A 43 9.69 -8.28 1.29
N ASP A 44 10.62 -7.67 2.02
CA ASP A 44 11.05 -8.14 3.34
C ASP A 44 9.88 -8.19 4.33
N ALA A 45 9.03 -7.15 4.34
CA ALA A 45 7.85 -7.09 5.19
C ALA A 45 6.84 -8.19 4.86
N VAL A 46 6.64 -8.49 3.57
CA VAL A 46 5.74 -9.56 3.13
C VAL A 46 6.30 -10.94 3.53
N GLN A 47 7.60 -11.17 3.34
CA GLN A 47 8.22 -12.42 3.77
C GLN A 47 8.08 -12.63 5.28
N GLN A 48 8.35 -11.60 6.09
CA GLN A 48 8.15 -11.63 7.53
C GLN A 48 6.68 -11.89 7.90
N ALA A 49 5.73 -11.26 7.18
CA ALA A 49 4.31 -11.48 7.39
C ALA A 49 3.90 -12.92 7.08
N LEU A 50 4.38 -13.50 5.98
CA LEU A 50 4.09 -14.89 5.60
C LEU A 50 4.66 -15.88 6.62
N LEU A 51 5.87 -15.65 7.11
CA LEU A 51 6.46 -16.44 8.21
C LEU A 51 5.64 -16.33 9.49
N GLY A 52 5.19 -15.13 9.85
CA GLY A 52 4.29 -14.92 10.99
C GLY A 52 2.95 -15.62 10.81
N ILE A 53 2.37 -15.55 9.61
CA ILE A 53 1.14 -16.26 9.27
C ILE A 53 1.31 -17.77 9.45
N TRP A 54 2.39 -18.35 8.94
CA TRP A 54 2.69 -19.77 9.08
C TRP A 54 2.76 -20.21 10.55
N ARG A 55 3.46 -19.43 11.36
CA ARG A 55 3.63 -19.72 12.78
C ARG A 55 2.33 -19.65 13.56
N ASP A 56 1.52 -18.63 13.28
CA ASP A 56 0.39 -18.22 14.13
C ASP A 56 -0.98 -18.63 13.56
N ILE A 57 -1.08 -19.20 12.33
CA ILE A 57 -2.34 -19.54 11.64
C ILE A 57 -3.20 -20.52 12.45
N ARG A 58 -2.59 -21.40 13.25
CA ARG A 58 -3.31 -22.35 14.12
C ARG A 58 -4.10 -21.65 15.22
N GLY A 59 -3.70 -20.44 15.60
CA GLY A 59 -4.39 -19.62 16.59
C GLY A 59 -5.55 -18.79 16.03
N LEU A 60 -5.72 -18.74 14.72
CA LEU A 60 -6.80 -17.98 14.08
C LEU A 60 -8.13 -18.71 14.35
N ARG A 61 -9.00 -18.08 15.16
CA ARG A 61 -10.26 -18.69 15.59
C ARG A 61 -11.30 -18.81 14.47
N ASP A 62 -11.36 -17.79 13.62
CA ASP A 62 -12.29 -17.72 12.49
C ASP A 62 -11.52 -17.68 11.17
N PRO A 63 -11.52 -18.77 10.39
CA PRO A 63 -10.87 -18.81 9.08
C PRO A 63 -11.38 -17.76 8.08
N ALA A 64 -12.63 -17.28 8.22
CA ALA A 64 -13.18 -16.23 7.38
C ALA A 64 -12.49 -14.88 7.61
N SER A 65 -11.95 -14.67 8.81
CA SER A 65 -11.20 -13.46 9.18
C SER A 65 -9.74 -13.45 8.70
N PHE A 66 -9.31 -14.49 7.98
CA PHE A 66 -7.90 -14.65 7.55
C PHE A 66 -7.37 -13.44 6.80
N GLU A 67 -8.13 -12.87 5.89
CA GLU A 67 -7.67 -11.74 5.09
C GLU A 67 -7.41 -10.51 5.96
N GLY A 68 -8.35 -10.09 6.79
CA GLY A 68 -8.18 -8.97 7.71
C GLY A 68 -7.04 -9.20 8.71
N TRP A 69 -6.92 -10.42 9.24
CA TRP A 69 -5.84 -10.80 10.15
C TRP A 69 -4.47 -10.74 9.47
N SER A 70 -4.34 -11.21 8.23
CA SER A 70 -3.09 -11.15 7.47
C SER A 70 -2.66 -9.70 7.17
N TYR A 71 -3.61 -8.80 6.89
CA TYR A 71 -3.31 -7.38 6.73
C TYR A 71 -2.89 -6.71 8.03
N ARG A 72 -3.51 -7.06 9.16
CA ARG A 72 -3.12 -6.56 10.48
C ARG A 72 -1.67 -6.89 10.80
N LEU A 73 -1.28 -8.15 10.56
CA LEU A 73 0.10 -8.59 10.76
C LEU A 73 1.08 -7.82 9.85
N LEU A 74 0.77 -7.70 8.55
CA LEU A 74 1.59 -6.96 7.60
C LEU A 74 1.75 -5.49 8.00
N VAL A 75 0.66 -4.80 8.35
CA VAL A 75 0.71 -3.37 8.72
C VAL A 75 1.56 -3.13 9.96
N ARG A 76 1.49 -4.01 10.96
CA ARG A 76 2.38 -3.93 12.14
C ARG A 76 3.86 -4.03 11.74
N ILE A 77 4.19 -4.92 10.82
CA ILE A 77 5.56 -5.07 10.30
C ILE A 77 5.96 -3.81 9.53
N CYS A 78 5.10 -3.31 8.63
CA CYS A 78 5.37 -2.07 7.89
C CYS A 78 5.63 -0.87 8.82
N TYR A 79 4.86 -0.74 9.91
CA TYR A 79 5.08 0.31 10.89
C TYR A 79 6.41 0.15 11.64
N ALA A 80 6.79 -1.09 11.98
CA ALA A 80 8.06 -1.37 12.62
C ALA A 80 9.24 -1.02 11.70
N GLU A 81 9.17 -1.40 10.43
CA GLU A 81 10.20 -1.07 9.42
C GLU A 81 10.30 0.45 9.19
N ALA A 82 9.16 1.14 9.07
CA ALA A 82 9.15 2.58 8.91
C ALA A 82 9.76 3.35 10.10
N LYS A 83 9.59 2.84 11.32
CA LYS A 83 10.19 3.44 12.53
C LYS A 83 11.71 3.25 12.62
N ARG A 84 12.26 2.19 12.01
CA ARG A 84 13.70 1.91 12.02
C ARG A 84 14.48 2.83 11.09
N ARG A 85 13.80 3.48 10.12
CA ARG A 85 14.45 4.39 9.18
C ARG A 85 14.50 5.82 9.69
N PRO A 86 15.63 6.49 9.53
CA PRO A 86 15.72 7.93 9.74
C PRO A 86 14.81 8.68 8.75
N PRO A 87 14.21 9.83 9.14
CA PRO A 87 13.26 10.57 8.31
C PRO A 87 13.76 10.97 6.92
N TRP A 88 15.09 11.12 6.74
CA TRP A 88 15.74 11.56 5.49
C TRP A 88 15.97 10.46 4.45
N THR A 89 15.70 9.19 4.77
CA THR A 89 15.89 8.08 3.81
C THR A 89 14.66 7.76 2.98
N SER A 90 13.60 8.58 3.07
CA SER A 90 12.30 8.35 2.39
C SER A 90 12.29 8.69 0.89
N ASP A 91 13.39 9.17 0.32
CA ASP A 91 13.49 9.56 -1.10
C ASP A 91 13.97 8.40 -2.01
N THR A 92 13.63 7.16 -1.70
CA THR A 92 13.88 6.09 -2.66
C THR A 92 12.90 6.24 -3.82
N VAL A 93 13.36 6.90 -4.86
CA VAL A 93 12.69 6.96 -6.16
C VAL A 93 12.51 5.53 -6.65
N VAL A 94 11.27 5.10 -6.86
CA VAL A 94 10.98 3.83 -7.53
C VAL A 94 11.65 3.90 -8.91
N PRO A 95 12.51 2.94 -9.30
CA PRO A 95 13.16 2.98 -10.61
C PRO A 95 12.11 2.97 -11.72
N GLU A 96 12.12 4.00 -12.54
CA GLU A 96 11.33 4.09 -13.75
C GLU A 96 11.75 3.01 -14.75
N SER A 97 10.86 2.08 -15.05
CA SER A 97 10.98 1.24 -16.23
C SER A 97 10.63 2.09 -17.45
N ARG A 98 11.65 2.62 -18.12
CA ARG A 98 11.47 3.42 -19.35
C ARG A 98 11.12 2.50 -20.52
N VAL A 99 9.86 2.54 -20.95
CA VAL A 99 9.40 2.04 -22.25
C VAL A 99 9.09 3.27 -23.11
N PRO A 100 9.45 3.32 -24.41
CA PRO A 100 9.12 4.46 -25.28
C PRO A 100 7.60 4.55 -25.49
N ILE A 101 7.04 5.76 -25.30
CA ILE A 101 5.59 5.94 -25.11
C ILE A 101 5.06 7.05 -26.03
N ALA A 102 3.82 6.89 -26.54
CA ALA A 102 3.08 7.84 -27.35
C ALA A 102 2.62 9.08 -26.53
N ALA A 103 2.32 10.22 -27.18
CA ALA A 103 2.05 11.50 -26.53
C ALA A 103 0.90 11.48 -25.49
N ASP A 104 -0.18 10.72 -25.75
CA ASP A 104 -1.30 10.58 -24.80
C ASP A 104 -0.93 9.81 -23.52
N GLU A 105 0.10 8.97 -23.60
CA GLU A 105 0.65 8.27 -22.42
C GLU A 105 1.55 9.18 -21.59
N PHE A 106 2.12 10.25 -22.18
CA PHE A 106 2.97 11.21 -21.46
C PHE A 106 2.20 11.95 -20.37
N ASP A 107 0.96 12.38 -20.66
CA ASP A 107 0.09 13.06 -19.70
C ASP A 107 -0.33 12.11 -18.56
N ALA A 108 -0.65 10.86 -18.90
CA ALA A 108 -0.99 9.85 -17.91
C ALA A 108 0.20 9.52 -16.99
N ILE A 109 1.43 9.50 -17.52
CA ILE A 109 2.65 9.28 -16.74
C ILE A 109 2.96 10.50 -15.86
N ALA A 110 2.88 11.71 -16.41
CA ALA A 110 3.11 12.94 -15.64
C ALA A 110 2.14 13.05 -14.45
N HIS A 111 0.86 12.72 -14.65
CA HIS A 111 -0.13 12.66 -13.58
C HIS A 111 0.16 11.56 -12.56
N ARG A 112 0.65 10.42 -13.01
CA ARG A 112 1.06 9.32 -12.12
C ARG A 112 2.25 9.73 -11.24
N ASP A 113 3.28 10.29 -11.83
CA ASP A 113 4.47 10.76 -11.12
C ASP A 113 4.13 11.86 -10.12
N GLN A 114 3.23 12.78 -10.53
CA GLN A 114 2.72 13.83 -9.65
C GLN A 114 1.99 13.24 -8.43
N LEU A 115 1.12 12.23 -8.66
CA LEU A 115 0.42 11.54 -7.59
C LEU A 115 1.38 10.77 -6.68
N GLU A 116 2.39 10.11 -7.24
CA GLU A 116 3.42 9.40 -6.47
C GLU A 116 4.24 10.34 -5.58
N ARG A 117 4.64 11.51 -6.09
CA ARG A 117 5.31 12.54 -5.30
C ARG A 117 4.41 13.10 -4.19
N ALA A 118 3.14 13.34 -4.48
CA ALA A 118 2.17 13.77 -3.48
C ALA A 118 1.99 12.73 -2.38
N PHE A 119 1.88 11.45 -2.77
CA PHE A 119 1.74 10.34 -1.85
C PHE A 119 2.98 10.13 -0.98
N ALA A 120 4.18 10.43 -1.50
CA ALA A 120 5.43 10.39 -0.74
C ALA A 120 5.42 11.31 0.48
N LYS A 121 4.75 12.46 0.38
CA LYS A 121 4.66 13.44 1.46
C LYS A 121 3.74 13.02 2.61
N LEU A 122 2.93 11.99 2.41
CA LEU A 122 2.07 11.46 3.46
C LEU A 122 2.88 10.71 4.52
N SER A 123 2.47 10.83 5.77
CA SER A 123 2.98 9.96 6.84
C SER A 123 2.60 8.50 6.59
N VAL A 124 3.33 7.57 7.20
CA VAL A 124 3.05 6.12 7.11
C VAL A 124 1.61 5.80 7.54
N ASP A 125 1.12 6.45 8.60
CA ASP A 125 -0.25 6.30 9.09
C ASP A 125 -1.30 6.75 8.05
N HIS A 126 -1.06 7.88 7.39
CA HIS A 126 -1.94 8.39 6.34
C HIS A 126 -1.91 7.48 5.11
N ARG A 127 -0.73 7.00 4.70
CA ARG A 127 -0.60 6.04 3.59
C ARG A 127 -1.35 4.75 3.88
N ALA A 128 -1.22 4.18 5.10
CA ALA A 128 -1.90 2.95 5.47
C ALA A 128 -3.43 3.07 5.32
N VAL A 129 -4.02 4.16 5.81
CA VAL A 129 -5.48 4.39 5.67
C VAL A 129 -5.88 4.52 4.20
N VAL A 130 -5.15 5.30 3.39
CA VAL A 130 -5.46 5.49 1.97
C VAL A 130 -5.31 4.18 1.21
N VAL A 131 -4.25 3.42 1.43
CA VAL A 131 -4.00 2.12 0.77
C VAL A 131 -5.10 1.13 1.09
N LEU A 132 -5.43 0.93 2.35
CA LEU A 132 -6.46 -0.04 2.76
C LEU A 132 -7.85 0.38 2.27
N HIS A 133 -8.24 1.64 2.47
CA HIS A 133 -9.57 2.10 2.12
C HIS A 133 -9.73 2.34 0.61
N ARG A 134 -8.85 3.13 -0.03
CA ARG A 134 -9.02 3.56 -1.42
C ARG A 134 -8.50 2.56 -2.44
N LEU A 135 -7.32 1.95 -2.22
CA LEU A 135 -6.74 1.01 -3.17
C LEU A 135 -7.25 -0.42 -2.98
N ARG A 136 -7.62 -0.81 -1.74
CA ARG A 136 -8.18 -2.13 -1.46
C ARG A 136 -9.70 -2.15 -1.34
N GLY A 137 -10.37 -0.99 -1.31
CA GLY A 137 -11.82 -0.87 -1.23
C GLY A 137 -12.41 -1.28 0.13
N MET A 138 -11.60 -1.32 1.21
CA MET A 138 -12.07 -1.78 2.51
C MET A 138 -12.98 -0.74 3.17
N PRO A 139 -14.08 -1.16 3.82
CA PRO A 139 -14.87 -0.29 4.68
C PRO A 139 -14.01 0.32 5.80
N LEU A 140 -14.34 1.54 6.24
CA LEU A 140 -13.57 2.23 7.29
C LEU A 140 -13.56 1.48 8.61
N GLU A 141 -14.63 0.75 8.92
CA GLU A 141 -14.75 -0.13 10.07
C GLU A 141 -13.68 -1.24 10.04
N GLN A 142 -13.53 -1.90 8.90
CA GLN A 142 -12.53 -2.93 8.71
C GLN A 142 -11.10 -2.35 8.75
N VAL A 143 -10.90 -1.17 8.20
CA VAL A 143 -9.61 -0.45 8.29
C VAL A 143 -9.28 -0.13 9.76
N ALA A 144 -10.27 0.28 10.56
CA ALA A 144 -10.10 0.56 11.99
C ALA A 144 -9.66 -0.71 12.75
N GLU A 145 -10.26 -1.86 12.46
CA GLU A 145 -9.89 -3.15 13.03
C GLU A 145 -8.47 -3.57 12.64
N ILE A 146 -8.09 -3.40 11.35
CA ILE A 146 -6.76 -3.74 10.85
C ILE A 146 -5.68 -2.86 11.48
N LEU A 147 -5.95 -1.56 11.59
CA LEU A 147 -5.01 -0.58 12.16
C LEU A 147 -5.03 -0.54 13.69
N GLU A 148 -5.98 -1.21 14.33
CA GLU A 148 -6.20 -1.24 15.78
C GLU A 148 -6.35 0.17 16.39
N VAL A 149 -7.12 1.03 15.70
CA VAL A 149 -7.42 2.40 16.13
C VAL A 149 -8.92 2.69 16.05
N PRO A 150 -9.43 3.63 16.85
CA PRO A 150 -10.84 4.04 16.77
C PRO A 150 -11.21 4.51 15.36
N ILE A 151 -12.45 4.22 14.92
CA ILE A 151 -12.95 4.65 13.60
C ILE A 151 -12.88 6.17 13.38
N GLY A 152 -13.04 6.96 14.42
CA GLY A 152 -12.85 8.42 14.38
C GLY A 152 -11.43 8.80 13.98
N THR A 153 -10.43 8.02 14.44
CA THR A 153 -9.03 8.21 14.05
C THR A 153 -8.81 7.86 12.58
N VAL A 154 -9.43 6.79 12.07
CA VAL A 154 -9.36 6.43 10.64
C VAL A 154 -9.96 7.54 9.77
N LYS A 155 -11.14 8.04 10.14
CA LYS A 155 -11.82 9.14 9.42
C LYS A 155 -10.96 10.41 9.38
N SER A 156 -10.38 10.80 10.53
CA SER A 156 -9.53 12.00 10.60
C SER A 156 -8.22 11.84 9.84
N ARG A 157 -7.58 10.65 9.89
CA ARG A 157 -6.38 10.33 9.10
C ARG A 157 -6.69 10.37 7.60
N LEU A 158 -7.82 9.82 7.17
CA LEU A 158 -8.25 9.84 5.76
C LEU A 158 -8.48 11.27 5.27
N SER A 159 -9.20 12.10 6.04
CA SER A 159 -9.45 13.52 5.70
C SER A 159 -8.13 14.26 5.50
N ARG A 160 -7.23 14.20 6.49
CA ARG A 160 -5.92 14.86 6.43
C ARG A 160 -5.04 14.33 5.28
N ALA A 161 -5.09 13.03 5.00
CA ALA A 161 -4.39 12.45 3.87
C ALA A 161 -4.89 13.02 2.54
N MET A 162 -6.22 13.09 2.36
CA MET A 162 -6.83 13.63 1.15
C MET A 162 -6.58 15.13 0.98
N GLU A 163 -6.59 15.91 2.07
CA GLU A 163 -6.22 17.32 2.07
C GLU A 163 -4.74 17.51 1.68
N GLY A 164 -3.84 16.70 2.27
CA GLY A 164 -2.41 16.74 1.94
C GLY A 164 -2.13 16.37 0.48
N LEU A 165 -2.84 15.37 -0.06
CA LEU A 165 -2.72 14.99 -1.48
C LEU A 165 -3.19 16.13 -2.40
N ARG A 166 -4.36 16.75 -2.13
CA ARG A 166 -4.83 17.89 -2.93
C ARG A 166 -3.85 19.05 -2.91
N ALA A 167 -3.41 19.45 -1.73
CA ALA A 167 -2.44 20.54 -1.59
C ALA A 167 -1.12 20.26 -2.33
N ALA A 168 -0.63 19.01 -2.29
CA ALA A 168 0.59 18.61 -2.98
C ALA A 168 0.42 18.63 -4.50
N LEU A 169 -0.73 18.16 -5.02
CA LEU A 169 -1.06 18.18 -6.45
C LEU A 169 -1.22 19.62 -6.97
N GLU A 170 -1.90 20.49 -6.22
CA GLU A 170 -2.03 21.92 -6.58
C GLU A 170 -0.71 22.67 -6.59
N ALA A 171 0.18 22.35 -5.64
CA ALA A 171 1.51 22.96 -5.58
C ALA A 171 2.40 22.53 -6.75
N ASP A 172 2.27 21.28 -7.20
CA ASP A 172 3.04 20.73 -8.32
C ASP A 172 2.54 21.28 -9.65
N SER A 173 1.22 21.40 -9.83
CA SER A 173 0.60 22.03 -11.02
C SER A 173 1.02 23.49 -11.20
N ARG A 174 1.28 24.22 -10.10
CA ARG A 174 1.79 25.60 -10.17
C ARG A 174 3.27 25.69 -10.54
N ARG A 175 4.03 24.60 -10.38
CA ARG A 175 5.47 24.54 -10.68
C ARG A 175 5.79 24.13 -12.13
N GLN A 176 4.81 23.54 -12.82
CA GLN A 176 4.91 23.24 -14.25
C GLN A 176 4.12 24.32 -15.02
N PRO A 177 4.77 25.40 -15.51
CA PRO A 177 4.10 26.31 -16.44
C PRO A 177 3.75 25.50 -17.69
N VAL A 178 2.48 25.51 -18.07
CA VAL A 178 2.05 25.04 -19.38
C VAL A 178 2.80 25.87 -20.43
N GLU A 179 3.81 25.30 -21.10
CA GLU A 179 4.38 25.94 -22.28
C GLU A 179 3.23 26.09 -23.31
N PRO A 180 2.91 27.30 -23.75
CA PRO A 180 1.91 27.48 -24.76
C PRO A 180 2.40 26.80 -26.04
N VAL A 181 1.59 25.87 -26.56
CA VAL A 181 1.78 25.26 -27.88
C VAL A 181 1.98 26.41 -28.87
N ARG A 182 3.21 26.61 -29.36
CA ARG A 182 3.47 27.51 -30.47
C ARG A 182 2.72 26.94 -31.68
N GLN A 183 1.60 27.59 -32.02
CA GLN A 183 0.98 27.43 -33.33
C GLN A 183 1.98 28.02 -34.34
N GLU A 184 2.71 27.16 -35.01
CA GLU A 184 3.38 27.55 -36.24
C GLU A 184 2.29 27.81 -37.30
N VAL A 185 2.02 29.07 -37.51
CA VAL A 185 1.25 29.55 -38.68
C VAL A 185 2.17 29.46 -39.87
N VAL A 186 1.86 28.54 -40.77
CA VAL A 186 2.40 28.51 -42.14
C VAL A 186 1.49 29.36 -43.06
#